data_21b21d7455bde2697dfd24a6b066edeb
#
_entry.id   21b21d7455bde2697dfd24a6b066edeb
#
_cell.length_a   1.000
_cell.length_b   1.000
_cell.length_c   1.000
_cell.angle_alpha   90.00
_cell.angle_beta   90.00
_cell.angle_gamma   90.00
#
_symmetry.space_group_name_H-M   'P 1'
#
loop_
_entity.id
_entity.type
_entity.pdbx_description
1 polymer ?
#
loop_
_entity_poly.entity_id
_entity_poly.type
_entity_poly.pdbx_seq_one_letter_code
_entity_poly.pdbx_strand_id
1 'polypeptide(L)'
;MNTKPKIILAMPADVEIYRLVERNLAHYGFEVIYLNLTQQGGKFRYPSLWARLKTKFHKIILRDKNRFKEQLKQQVFKANFLNFIRNIGKVDYALFIRADLHDADVIAAVKQNVQKSMIAYQWDGMARFPAIWQRIPFFDRFFVFDTDDWQHNPSFLPTTNFYFDCLAFPPNTPQYDCYFVGAHSAERMGMILNFVHFAEQNSLQLDFSIAPTSHQEKERFREYYPSASIQELTCGKTFLENLAALQNSRVLLDFLNPIHNGLSFRPFEAMIYRKKLITTNPKIKQYDFYRPENIFVWDGVQFDGLLEWMHQPYQLLPDDVVQKYSFGNWMRYMLDMEPHQKITLPKP
;
A
#
# COMPACT_ATOMS: atom_id res chain seq x y z
N MET A 1 10.44 8.13 33.93
CA MET A 1 10.87 7.73 32.58
C MET A 1 9.64 7.68 31.73
N ASN A 2 9.51 8.54 30.71
CA ASN A 2 8.39 8.45 29.76
C ASN A 2 8.59 7.16 28.95
N THR A 3 7.78 6.16 29.20
CA THR A 3 7.78 4.93 28.39
C THR A 3 7.26 5.27 26.99
N LYS A 4 7.97 4.77 25.97
CA LYS A 4 7.51 4.93 24.58
C LYS A 4 6.11 4.32 24.42
N PRO A 5 5.18 5.00 23.73
CA PRO A 5 3.89 4.41 23.44
C PRO A 5 4.06 3.15 22.55
N LYS A 6 3.29 2.11 22.88
CA LYS A 6 3.32 0.84 22.16
C LYS A 6 2.20 0.78 21.13
N ILE A 7 2.53 0.35 19.92
CA ILE A 7 1.57 0.18 18.85
C ILE A 7 1.67 -1.19 18.19
N ILE A 8 0.55 -1.87 18.05
CA ILE A 8 0.43 -3.03 17.17
C ILE A 8 0.22 -2.56 15.74
N LEU A 9 1.04 -3.05 14.82
CA LEU A 9 0.88 -2.85 13.39
C LEU A 9 0.44 -4.15 12.72
N ALA A 10 -0.72 -4.15 12.09
CA ALA A 10 -1.26 -5.27 11.31
C ALA A 10 -1.50 -4.81 9.87
N MET A 11 -0.71 -5.30 8.91
CA MET A 11 -0.81 -4.91 7.50
C MET A 11 -0.19 -5.98 6.60
N PRO A 12 -0.51 -5.95 5.27
CA PRO A 12 0.11 -6.83 4.28
C PRO A 12 1.63 -6.73 4.27
N ALA A 13 2.29 -7.84 3.97
CA ALA A 13 3.76 -7.90 3.82
C ALA A 13 4.23 -7.56 2.40
N ASP A 14 3.31 -7.23 1.50
CA ASP A 14 3.58 -7.01 0.07
C ASP A 14 4.64 -5.94 -0.13
N VAL A 15 5.58 -6.22 -1.01
CA VAL A 15 6.73 -5.36 -1.34
C VAL A 15 7.45 -4.77 -0.11
N GLU A 16 7.32 -5.43 1.04
CA GLU A 16 7.91 -5.04 2.33
C GLU A 16 7.59 -3.61 2.81
N ILE A 17 6.49 -3.02 2.33
CA ILE A 17 6.08 -1.66 2.73
C ILE A 17 5.88 -1.54 4.25
N TYR A 18 5.49 -2.63 4.92
CA TYR A 18 5.34 -2.66 6.37
C TYR A 18 6.62 -2.25 7.11
N ARG A 19 7.82 -2.57 6.57
CA ARG A 19 9.10 -2.18 7.17
C ARG A 19 9.30 -0.68 7.19
N LEU A 20 8.78 0.02 6.17
CA LEU A 20 8.85 1.48 6.13
C LEU A 20 7.84 2.11 7.09
N VAL A 21 6.64 1.54 7.20
CA VAL A 21 5.65 1.98 8.21
C VAL A 21 6.20 1.75 9.62
N GLU A 22 6.77 0.58 9.90
CA GLU A 22 7.42 0.26 11.18
C GLU A 22 8.57 1.24 11.50
N ARG A 23 9.45 1.49 10.53
CA ARG A 23 10.57 2.45 10.65
C ARG A 23 10.08 3.87 10.94
N ASN A 24 9.02 4.33 10.26
CA ASN A 24 8.46 5.65 10.49
C ASN A 24 7.76 5.76 11.85
N LEU A 25 6.99 4.75 12.26
CA LEU A 25 6.42 4.70 13.61
C LEU A 25 7.52 4.75 14.70
N ALA A 26 8.60 3.99 14.52
CA ALA A 26 9.75 4.01 15.43
C ALA A 26 10.47 5.38 15.44
N HIS A 27 10.59 6.04 14.28
CA HIS A 27 11.12 7.40 14.16
C HIS A 27 10.31 8.40 14.99
N TYR A 28 8.99 8.25 15.01
CA TYR A 28 8.08 9.07 15.83
C TYR A 28 7.94 8.57 17.29
N GLY A 29 8.81 7.69 17.71
CA GLY A 29 8.97 7.31 19.13
C GLY A 29 8.09 6.15 19.59
N PHE A 30 7.43 5.43 18.70
CA PHE A 30 6.65 4.23 19.06
C PHE A 30 7.54 2.99 19.23
N GLU A 31 7.16 2.13 20.16
CA GLU A 31 7.57 0.72 20.19
C GLU A 31 6.58 -0.07 19.34
N VAL A 32 7.03 -0.64 18.22
CA VAL A 32 6.16 -1.27 17.22
C VAL A 32 6.17 -2.78 17.36
N ILE A 33 5.00 -3.39 17.36
CA ILE A 33 4.79 -4.84 17.35
C ILE A 33 4.08 -5.20 16.02
N TYR A 34 4.84 -5.69 15.05
CA TYR A 34 4.26 -6.11 13.77
C TYR A 34 3.62 -7.49 13.89
N LEU A 35 2.34 -7.59 13.50
CA LEU A 35 1.61 -8.85 13.48
C LEU A 35 1.79 -9.55 12.13
N ASN A 36 2.45 -10.70 12.15
CA ASN A 36 2.64 -11.56 10.98
C ASN A 36 2.31 -13.01 11.32
N LEU A 37 1.18 -13.51 10.82
CA LEU A 37 0.72 -14.88 11.06
C LEU A 37 1.77 -15.94 10.71
N THR A 38 2.51 -15.72 9.63
CA THR A 38 3.54 -16.69 9.16
C THR A 38 4.71 -16.78 10.13
N GLN A 39 5.15 -15.67 10.69
CA GLN A 39 6.27 -15.64 11.65
C GLN A 39 5.85 -16.10 13.03
N GLN A 40 4.73 -15.58 13.53
CA GLN A 40 4.26 -15.79 14.91
C GLN A 40 3.41 -17.04 15.07
N GLY A 41 2.89 -17.61 13.99
CA GLY A 41 2.23 -18.91 13.98
C GLY A 41 3.19 -20.08 14.29
N GLY A 42 4.50 -19.84 14.18
CA GLY A 42 5.57 -20.75 14.55
C GLY A 42 5.69 -21.97 13.63
N LYS A 43 6.45 -22.97 14.08
CA LYS A 43 6.61 -24.25 13.35
C LYS A 43 5.44 -25.18 13.65
N PHE A 44 4.89 -25.81 12.59
CA PHE A 44 3.84 -26.80 12.77
C PHE A 44 4.32 -27.98 13.60
N ARG A 45 3.60 -28.28 14.66
CA ARG A 45 3.70 -29.52 15.45
C ARG A 45 2.31 -30.11 15.57
N TYR A 46 2.22 -31.44 15.50
CA TYR A 46 0.93 -32.09 15.76
C TYR A 46 0.48 -31.81 17.20
N PRO A 47 -0.73 -31.35 17.43
CA PRO A 47 -1.21 -31.01 18.78
C PRO A 47 -1.37 -32.27 19.68
N SER A 48 -1.50 -33.45 19.05
CA SER A 48 -1.56 -34.72 19.77
C SER A 48 -1.17 -35.89 18.88
N LEU A 49 -0.88 -37.04 19.51
CA LEU A 49 -0.66 -38.31 18.78
C LEU A 49 -1.91 -38.72 17.98
N TRP A 50 -3.11 -38.48 18.52
CA TRP A 50 -4.38 -38.73 17.83
C TRP A 50 -4.53 -37.86 16.56
N ALA A 51 -4.17 -36.61 16.61
CA ALA A 51 -4.19 -35.72 15.43
C ALA A 51 -3.24 -36.24 14.33
N ARG A 52 -2.07 -36.77 14.72
CA ARG A 52 -1.11 -37.40 13.81
C ARG A 52 -1.67 -38.69 13.18
N LEU A 53 -2.31 -39.54 13.98
CA LEU A 53 -2.95 -40.77 13.51
C LEU A 53 -4.12 -40.45 12.57
N LYS A 54 -4.98 -39.50 12.94
CA LYS A 54 -6.10 -39.05 12.12
C LYS A 54 -5.63 -38.50 10.79
N THR A 55 -4.54 -37.73 10.77
CA THR A 55 -3.94 -37.22 9.52
C THR A 55 -3.47 -38.37 8.63
N LYS A 56 -2.83 -39.40 9.18
CA LYS A 56 -2.43 -40.60 8.43
C LYS A 56 -3.64 -41.34 7.87
N PHE A 57 -4.71 -41.51 8.65
CA PHE A 57 -5.94 -42.13 8.22
C PHE A 57 -6.57 -41.39 7.03
N HIS A 58 -6.74 -40.06 7.12
CA HIS A 58 -7.26 -39.23 6.05
C HIS A 58 -6.40 -39.37 4.78
N LYS A 59 -5.09 -39.34 4.92
CA LYS A 59 -4.17 -39.47 3.77
C LYS A 59 -4.25 -40.82 3.08
N ILE A 60 -4.28 -41.92 3.86
CA ILE A 60 -4.16 -43.29 3.34
C ILE A 60 -5.53 -43.84 2.94
N ILE A 61 -6.51 -43.73 3.82
CA ILE A 61 -7.86 -44.34 3.64
C ILE A 61 -8.76 -43.45 2.80
N LEU A 62 -8.83 -42.14 3.13
CA LEU A 62 -9.70 -41.19 2.44
C LEU A 62 -9.05 -40.55 1.22
N ARG A 63 -7.77 -40.80 0.94
CA ARG A 63 -7.00 -40.27 -0.20
C ARG A 63 -7.13 -38.75 -0.38
N ASP A 64 -7.21 -37.98 0.72
CA ASP A 64 -7.55 -36.56 0.73
C ASP A 64 -6.42 -35.61 0.28
N LYS A 65 -5.35 -36.12 -0.36
CA LYS A 65 -4.18 -35.35 -0.87
C LYS A 65 -3.61 -34.34 0.13
N ASN A 66 -3.59 -34.67 1.44
CA ASN A 66 -3.13 -33.82 2.55
C ASN A 66 -4.06 -32.64 2.94
N ARG A 67 -5.26 -32.52 2.43
CA ARG A 67 -6.20 -31.45 2.75
C ARG A 67 -6.44 -31.34 4.26
N PHE A 68 -6.69 -32.47 4.94
CA PHE A 68 -6.84 -32.49 6.38
C PHE A 68 -5.60 -31.98 7.14
N LYS A 69 -4.40 -32.34 6.66
CA LYS A 69 -3.14 -31.86 7.27
C LYS A 69 -2.99 -30.35 7.15
N GLU A 70 -3.31 -29.78 6.00
CA GLU A 70 -3.22 -28.32 5.79
C GLU A 70 -4.27 -27.57 6.63
N GLN A 71 -5.49 -28.09 6.75
CA GLN A 71 -6.49 -27.51 7.65
C GLN A 71 -6.03 -27.54 9.12
N LEU A 72 -5.50 -28.67 9.56
CA LEU A 72 -4.96 -28.80 10.92
C LEU A 72 -3.77 -27.84 11.15
N LYS A 73 -2.91 -27.69 10.15
CA LYS A 73 -1.78 -26.76 10.20
C LYS A 73 -2.25 -25.30 10.36
N GLN A 74 -3.24 -24.89 9.58
CA GLN A 74 -3.85 -23.56 9.71
C GLN A 74 -4.47 -23.34 11.08
N GLN A 75 -5.20 -24.34 11.63
CA GLN A 75 -5.77 -24.25 12.97
C GLN A 75 -4.71 -24.10 14.06
N VAL A 76 -3.62 -24.87 13.98
CA VAL A 76 -2.50 -24.77 14.93
C VAL A 76 -1.80 -23.42 14.84
N PHE A 77 -1.55 -22.93 13.62
CA PHE A 77 -0.93 -21.62 13.44
C PHE A 77 -1.81 -20.49 13.97
N LYS A 78 -3.11 -20.55 13.70
CA LYS A 78 -4.07 -19.59 14.24
C LYS A 78 -4.12 -19.61 15.77
N ALA A 79 -4.16 -20.80 16.38
CA ALA A 79 -4.16 -20.94 17.83
C ALA A 79 -2.87 -20.36 18.47
N ASN A 80 -1.70 -20.65 17.88
CA ASN A 80 -0.42 -20.10 18.33
C ASN A 80 -0.40 -18.57 18.19
N PHE A 81 -0.91 -18.05 17.10
CA PHE A 81 -0.98 -16.60 16.83
C PHE A 81 -1.90 -15.89 17.82
N LEU A 82 -3.07 -16.44 18.10
CA LEU A 82 -3.97 -15.91 19.13
C LEU A 82 -3.34 -15.95 20.52
N ASN A 83 -2.61 -17.03 20.84
CA ASN A 83 -1.87 -17.11 22.09
C ASN A 83 -0.74 -16.07 22.17
N PHE A 84 -0.01 -15.84 21.07
CA PHE A 84 0.98 -14.77 20.99
C PHE A 84 0.33 -13.41 21.27
N ILE A 85 -0.80 -13.08 20.60
CA ILE A 85 -1.52 -11.81 20.80
C ILE A 85 -1.92 -11.63 22.26
N ARG A 86 -2.47 -12.66 22.91
CA ARG A 86 -2.86 -12.60 24.34
C ARG A 86 -1.69 -12.32 25.28
N ASN A 87 -0.47 -12.74 24.89
CA ASN A 87 0.75 -12.57 25.68
C ASN A 87 1.54 -11.29 25.36
N ILE A 88 1.13 -10.47 24.37
CA ILE A 88 1.76 -9.18 24.08
C ILE A 88 1.67 -8.23 25.29
N GLY A 89 0.62 -8.37 26.11
CA GLY A 89 0.30 -7.43 27.17
C GLY A 89 -0.42 -6.19 26.65
N LYS A 90 -0.49 -5.14 27.48
CA LYS A 90 -1.19 -3.90 27.11
C LYS A 90 -0.36 -3.06 26.16
N VAL A 91 -1.03 -2.49 25.17
CA VAL A 91 -0.48 -1.55 24.19
C VAL A 91 -1.35 -0.30 24.15
N ASP A 92 -0.76 0.83 23.76
CA ASP A 92 -1.53 2.08 23.64
C ASP A 92 -2.46 2.06 22.43
N TYR A 93 -1.96 1.61 21.29
CA TYR A 93 -2.65 1.68 20.01
C TYR A 93 -2.57 0.39 19.21
N ALA A 94 -3.48 0.22 18.25
CA ALA A 94 -3.35 -0.73 17.16
C ALA A 94 -3.77 -0.09 15.84
N LEU A 95 -2.96 -0.26 14.81
CA LEU A 95 -3.20 0.18 13.44
C LEU A 95 -3.35 -1.04 12.53
N PHE A 96 -4.52 -1.18 11.95
CA PHE A 96 -4.80 -2.17 10.92
C PHE A 96 -4.87 -1.49 9.55
N ILE A 97 -4.01 -1.90 8.64
CA ILE A 97 -4.12 -1.56 7.22
C ILE A 97 -4.59 -2.81 6.48
N ARG A 98 -5.75 -2.75 5.80
CA ARG A 98 -6.41 -3.91 5.22
C ARG A 98 -6.85 -4.93 6.28
N ALA A 99 -7.74 -4.49 7.17
CA ALA A 99 -8.28 -5.33 8.24
C ALA A 99 -9.09 -6.54 7.73
N ASP A 100 -9.55 -6.52 6.48
CA ASP A 100 -10.19 -7.64 5.78
C ASP A 100 -9.32 -8.92 5.70
N LEU A 101 -8.00 -8.77 5.78
CA LEU A 101 -7.05 -9.88 5.80
C LEU A 101 -6.99 -10.64 7.13
N HIS A 102 -7.63 -10.12 8.16
CA HIS A 102 -7.60 -10.71 9.50
C HIS A 102 -8.96 -11.28 9.89
N ASP A 103 -8.94 -12.44 10.55
CA ASP A 103 -10.15 -13.02 11.12
C ASP A 103 -10.70 -12.17 12.28
N ALA A 104 -12.02 -12.17 12.47
CA ALA A 104 -12.67 -11.39 13.50
C ALA A 104 -12.18 -11.71 14.93
N ASP A 105 -11.85 -12.97 15.22
CA ASP A 105 -11.32 -13.39 16.52
C ASP A 105 -9.88 -12.87 16.77
N VAL A 106 -9.08 -12.74 15.71
CA VAL A 106 -7.76 -12.09 15.79
C VAL A 106 -7.91 -10.61 16.12
N ILE A 107 -8.80 -9.90 15.42
CA ILE A 107 -9.07 -8.48 15.66
C ILE A 107 -9.63 -8.27 17.09
N ALA A 108 -10.57 -9.12 17.52
CA ALA A 108 -11.11 -9.08 18.88
C ALA A 108 -10.05 -9.33 19.96
N ALA A 109 -9.12 -10.26 19.72
CA ALA A 109 -8.02 -10.52 20.64
C ALA A 109 -7.06 -9.33 20.75
N VAL A 110 -6.76 -8.65 19.64
CA VAL A 110 -5.97 -7.41 19.67
C VAL A 110 -6.70 -6.31 20.43
N LYS A 111 -8.01 -6.12 20.20
CA LYS A 111 -8.82 -5.10 20.90
C LYS A 111 -8.74 -5.22 22.41
N GLN A 112 -8.68 -6.43 22.96
CA GLN A 112 -8.56 -6.65 24.40
C GLN A 112 -7.24 -6.12 25.00
N ASN A 113 -6.20 -5.95 24.18
CA ASN A 113 -4.90 -5.45 24.61
C ASN A 113 -4.77 -3.92 24.46
N VAL A 114 -5.58 -3.31 23.62
CA VAL A 114 -5.50 -1.87 23.31
C VAL A 114 -6.10 -1.04 24.45
N GLN A 115 -5.38 0.01 24.87
CA GLN A 115 -5.79 0.90 25.96
C GLN A 115 -6.38 2.24 25.47
N LYS A 116 -5.87 2.78 24.35
CA LYS A 116 -6.30 4.10 23.83
C LYS A 116 -7.20 3.97 22.61
N SER A 117 -6.64 3.58 21.46
CA SER A 117 -7.40 3.52 20.23
C SER A 117 -6.94 2.39 19.32
N MET A 118 -7.90 1.67 18.74
CA MET A 118 -7.71 0.72 17.67
C MET A 118 -8.31 1.27 16.39
N ILE A 119 -7.47 1.49 15.38
CA ILE A 119 -7.85 2.14 14.13
C ILE A 119 -7.65 1.22 12.94
N ALA A 120 -8.47 1.41 11.90
CA ALA A 120 -8.30 0.74 10.63
C ALA A 120 -8.17 1.75 9.49
N TYR A 121 -7.30 1.45 8.54
CA TYR A 121 -7.17 2.13 7.28
C TYR A 121 -7.40 1.15 6.12
N GLN A 122 -8.44 1.40 5.36
CA GLN A 122 -8.73 0.64 4.14
C GLN A 122 -8.13 1.37 2.95
N TRP A 123 -6.96 0.96 2.51
CA TRP A 123 -6.23 1.59 1.39
C TRP A 123 -6.61 1.08 0.00
N ASP A 124 -7.66 0.26 -0.07
CA ASP A 124 -8.31 -0.21 -1.29
C ASP A 124 -9.80 0.10 -1.21
N GLY A 125 -10.49 0.19 -2.35
CA GLY A 125 -11.93 0.40 -2.39
C GLY A 125 -12.70 -0.68 -1.63
N MET A 126 -13.72 -0.29 -0.87
CA MET A 126 -14.54 -1.19 -0.04
C MET A 126 -15.21 -2.29 -0.86
N ALA A 127 -15.65 -1.98 -2.08
CA ALA A 127 -16.30 -2.92 -2.98
C ALA A 127 -15.39 -4.10 -3.38
N ARG A 128 -14.07 -3.87 -3.43
CA ARG A 128 -13.10 -4.91 -3.78
C ARG A 128 -12.97 -5.99 -2.71
N PHE A 129 -13.15 -5.60 -1.44
CA PHE A 129 -12.93 -6.48 -0.30
C PHE A 129 -14.11 -6.47 0.67
N PRO A 130 -15.26 -7.06 0.30
CA PRO A 130 -16.51 -6.96 1.07
C PRO A 130 -16.42 -7.56 2.48
N ALA A 131 -15.45 -8.43 2.76
CA ALA A 131 -15.22 -8.95 4.11
C ALA A 131 -14.93 -7.86 5.15
N ILE A 132 -14.47 -6.67 4.73
CA ILE A 132 -14.17 -5.56 5.62
C ILE A 132 -15.39 -5.08 6.40
N TRP A 133 -16.60 -5.13 5.82
CA TRP A 133 -17.84 -4.70 6.47
C TRP A 133 -18.08 -5.37 7.82
N GLN A 134 -17.72 -6.65 7.93
CA GLN A 134 -17.84 -7.41 9.19
C GLN A 134 -16.75 -7.06 10.21
N ARG A 135 -15.73 -6.28 9.81
CA ARG A 135 -14.60 -5.91 10.66
C ARG A 135 -14.74 -4.52 11.25
N ILE A 136 -15.46 -3.61 10.58
CA ILE A 136 -15.64 -2.20 10.98
C ILE A 136 -16.05 -2.05 12.45
N PRO A 137 -17.01 -2.81 13.01
CA PRO A 137 -17.45 -2.62 14.38
C PRO A 137 -16.39 -2.83 15.48
N PHE A 138 -15.26 -3.45 15.14
CA PHE A 138 -14.17 -3.64 16.10
C PHE A 138 -13.32 -2.39 16.34
N PHE A 139 -13.35 -1.43 15.40
CA PHE A 139 -12.46 -0.27 15.41
C PHE A 139 -13.11 0.96 16.02
N ASP A 140 -12.30 1.74 16.74
CA ASP A 140 -12.73 3.03 17.32
C ASP A 140 -12.81 4.11 16.24
N ARG A 141 -11.93 4.00 15.22
CA ARG A 141 -11.88 4.90 14.06
C ARG A 141 -11.61 4.08 12.80
N PHE A 142 -12.41 4.31 11.76
CA PHE A 142 -12.27 3.63 10.47
C PHE A 142 -12.06 4.63 9.35
N PHE A 143 -10.94 4.50 8.65
CA PHE A 143 -10.50 5.44 7.62
C PHE A 143 -10.55 4.83 6.23
N VAL A 144 -10.99 5.63 5.27
CA VAL A 144 -11.00 5.31 3.85
C VAL A 144 -10.29 6.39 3.05
N PHE A 145 -9.67 6.01 1.94
CA PHE A 145 -8.99 6.94 1.02
C PHE A 145 -9.78 7.19 -0.26
N ASP A 146 -10.80 6.37 -0.50
CA ASP A 146 -11.66 6.49 -1.67
C ASP A 146 -12.79 7.49 -1.38
N THR A 147 -12.95 8.46 -2.26
CA THR A 147 -13.94 9.53 -2.13
C THR A 147 -15.37 8.98 -2.14
N ASP A 148 -15.64 7.98 -2.99
CA ASP A 148 -16.98 7.42 -3.13
C ASP A 148 -17.36 6.59 -1.89
N ASP A 149 -16.40 5.81 -1.34
CA ASP A 149 -16.60 5.08 -0.08
C ASP A 149 -16.91 6.03 1.09
N TRP A 150 -16.19 7.15 1.18
CA TRP A 150 -16.41 8.16 2.22
C TRP A 150 -17.77 8.83 2.12
N GLN A 151 -18.21 9.18 0.91
CA GLN A 151 -19.47 9.88 0.68
C GLN A 151 -20.69 9.02 0.99
N HIS A 152 -20.62 7.73 0.67
CA HIS A 152 -21.73 6.81 0.92
C HIS A 152 -21.83 6.34 2.38
N ASN A 153 -20.82 6.64 3.22
CA ASN A 153 -20.76 6.17 4.60
C ASN A 153 -20.32 7.30 5.55
N PRO A 154 -21.26 8.10 6.10
CA PRO A 154 -20.95 9.26 6.97
C PRO A 154 -20.16 8.92 8.24
N SER A 155 -20.15 7.67 8.68
CA SER A 155 -19.36 7.19 9.82
C SER A 155 -17.88 6.97 9.52
N PHE A 156 -17.50 6.93 8.24
CA PHE A 156 -16.11 6.77 7.84
C PHE A 156 -15.37 8.09 7.95
N LEU A 157 -14.10 7.99 8.29
CA LEU A 157 -13.21 9.14 8.36
C LEU A 157 -12.37 9.21 7.07
N PRO A 158 -12.24 10.41 6.48
CA PRO A 158 -11.44 10.58 5.28
C PRO A 158 -9.95 10.53 5.61
N THR A 159 -9.15 9.92 4.74
CA THR A 159 -7.70 10.05 4.75
C THR A 159 -7.17 9.90 3.33
N THR A 160 -5.86 10.08 3.14
CA THR A 160 -5.14 9.81 1.89
C THR A 160 -4.04 8.82 2.13
N ASN A 161 -3.34 8.40 1.08
CA ASN A 161 -1.98 7.90 1.22
C ASN A 161 -1.05 9.06 1.62
N PHE A 162 0.22 8.76 1.85
CA PHE A 162 1.22 9.65 2.42
C PHE A 162 2.60 9.39 1.81
N TYR A 163 3.57 10.23 2.10
CA TYR A 163 4.98 9.92 1.85
C TYR A 163 5.72 9.58 3.16
N PHE A 164 6.79 8.79 3.04
CA PHE A 164 7.64 8.42 4.17
C PHE A 164 8.66 9.53 4.46
N ASP A 165 8.46 10.27 5.52
CA ASP A 165 9.23 11.45 5.87
C ASP A 165 10.54 11.17 6.63
N CYS A 166 10.72 9.96 7.15
CA CYS A 166 11.99 9.54 7.76
C CYS A 166 13.05 9.06 6.75
N LEU A 167 12.75 9.14 5.45
CA LEU A 167 13.66 8.74 4.38
C LEU A 167 14.31 9.95 3.74
N ALA A 168 15.63 9.88 3.57
CA ALA A 168 16.38 10.84 2.78
C ALA A 168 17.16 10.08 1.69
N PHE A 169 17.11 10.59 0.46
CA PHE A 169 17.93 10.11 -0.63
C PHE A 169 18.95 11.18 -1.01
N PRO A 170 20.20 10.80 -1.32
CA PRO A 170 21.18 11.77 -1.77
C PRO A 170 20.74 12.39 -3.10
N PRO A 171 21.06 13.67 -3.34
CA PRO A 171 20.85 14.28 -4.64
C PRO A 171 21.57 13.49 -5.73
N ASN A 172 20.89 13.29 -6.85
CA ASN A 172 21.46 12.64 -8.03
C ASN A 172 21.03 13.35 -9.32
N THR A 173 21.73 13.08 -10.40
CA THR A 173 21.32 13.51 -11.73
C THR A 173 20.43 12.43 -12.33
N PRO A 174 19.18 12.73 -12.68
CA PRO A 174 18.29 11.76 -13.30
C PRO A 174 18.84 11.19 -14.60
N GLN A 175 18.80 9.87 -14.74
CA GLN A 175 19.24 9.14 -15.93
C GLN A 175 18.06 8.86 -16.88
N TYR A 176 16.83 8.85 -16.35
CA TYR A 176 15.62 8.59 -17.09
C TYR A 176 14.71 9.81 -17.11
N ASP A 177 13.95 9.93 -18.19
CA ASP A 177 12.92 10.95 -18.28
C ASP A 177 11.68 10.55 -17.50
N CYS A 178 11.27 9.30 -17.59
CA CYS A 178 10.04 8.80 -16.98
C CYS A 178 10.24 7.49 -16.20
N TYR A 179 9.52 7.39 -15.08
CA TYR A 179 9.50 6.19 -14.20
C TYR A 179 8.09 5.65 -14.03
N PHE A 180 7.96 4.34 -14.18
CA PHE A 180 6.76 3.61 -13.81
C PHE A 180 7.09 2.23 -13.25
N VAL A 181 6.45 1.87 -12.14
CA VAL A 181 6.41 0.50 -11.63
C VAL A 181 4.99 0.14 -11.21
N GLY A 182 4.53 -1.02 -11.61
CA GLY A 182 3.19 -1.49 -11.25
C GLY A 182 2.97 -2.95 -11.56
N ALA A 183 1.87 -3.50 -11.03
CA ALA A 183 1.40 -4.82 -11.44
C ALA A 183 0.72 -4.76 -12.82
N HIS A 184 0.75 -5.87 -13.55
CA HIS A 184 -0.05 -6.02 -14.76
C HIS A 184 -1.53 -5.75 -14.48
N SER A 185 -2.19 -5.06 -15.41
CA SER A 185 -3.64 -4.84 -15.41
C SER A 185 -4.09 -4.64 -16.85
N ALA A 186 -5.07 -5.43 -17.27
CA ALA A 186 -5.62 -5.35 -18.62
C ALA A 186 -6.21 -3.96 -18.91
N GLU A 187 -6.81 -3.33 -17.91
CA GLU A 187 -7.46 -2.01 -18.02
C GLU A 187 -6.44 -0.89 -18.26
N ARG A 188 -5.21 -1.02 -17.74
CA ARG A 188 -4.14 -0.01 -17.89
C ARG A 188 -3.21 -0.26 -19.07
N MET A 189 -3.19 -1.50 -19.56
CA MET A 189 -2.23 -1.94 -20.58
C MET A 189 -2.23 -1.05 -21.81
N GLY A 190 -3.41 -0.71 -22.33
CA GLY A 190 -3.53 0.15 -23.52
C GLY A 190 -2.91 1.53 -23.33
N MET A 191 -3.17 2.18 -22.20
CA MET A 191 -2.57 3.49 -21.87
C MET A 191 -1.05 3.40 -21.69
N ILE A 192 -0.57 2.35 -21.04
CA ILE A 192 0.88 2.12 -20.85
C ILE A 192 1.58 1.98 -22.21
N LEU A 193 1.03 1.16 -23.10
CA LEU A 193 1.59 0.96 -24.43
C LEU A 193 1.55 2.24 -25.29
N ASN A 194 0.45 3.00 -25.21
CA ASN A 194 0.33 4.28 -25.90
C ASN A 194 1.40 5.27 -25.42
N PHE A 195 1.60 5.37 -24.09
CA PHE A 195 2.65 6.24 -23.55
C PHE A 195 4.06 5.79 -23.96
N VAL A 196 4.34 4.51 -23.92
CA VAL A 196 5.66 3.97 -24.31
C VAL A 196 5.94 4.23 -25.79
N HIS A 197 4.96 4.01 -26.66
CA HIS A 197 5.10 4.33 -28.07
C HIS A 197 5.41 5.81 -28.31
N PHE A 198 4.67 6.72 -27.65
CA PHE A 198 4.97 8.15 -27.71
C PHE A 198 6.38 8.47 -27.22
N ALA A 199 6.80 7.87 -26.09
CA ALA A 199 8.11 8.10 -25.52
C ALA A 199 9.24 7.64 -26.45
N GLU A 200 9.10 6.47 -27.09
CA GLU A 200 10.05 5.94 -28.07
C GLU A 200 10.17 6.83 -29.30
N GLN A 201 9.05 7.33 -29.82
CA GLN A 201 9.04 8.28 -30.96
C GLN A 201 9.74 9.60 -30.64
N ASN A 202 9.76 9.99 -29.37
CA ASN A 202 10.40 11.23 -28.90
C ASN A 202 11.75 11.01 -28.19
N SER A 203 12.31 9.79 -28.28
CA SER A 203 13.62 9.42 -27.72
C SER A 203 13.72 9.61 -26.21
N LEU A 204 12.62 9.54 -25.48
CA LEU A 204 12.58 9.61 -24.02
C LEU A 204 13.12 8.31 -23.40
N GLN A 205 13.95 8.47 -22.37
CA GLN A 205 14.51 7.34 -21.61
C GLN A 205 13.53 6.88 -20.52
N LEU A 206 13.13 5.62 -20.56
CA LEU A 206 12.14 5.06 -19.65
C LEU A 206 12.78 4.08 -18.65
N ASP A 207 12.41 4.19 -17.37
CA ASP A 207 12.55 3.12 -16.37
C ASP A 207 11.16 2.56 -16.04
N PHE A 208 10.68 1.69 -16.92
CA PHE A 208 9.35 1.08 -16.82
C PHE A 208 9.46 -0.39 -16.45
N SER A 209 8.85 -0.77 -15.32
CA SER A 209 8.84 -2.13 -14.81
C SER A 209 7.42 -2.58 -14.48
N ILE A 210 7.02 -3.75 -15.00
CA ILE A 210 5.69 -4.33 -14.79
C ILE A 210 5.83 -5.73 -14.20
N ALA A 211 5.14 -5.97 -13.08
CA ALA A 211 5.08 -7.26 -12.42
C ALA A 211 3.90 -8.08 -12.93
N PRO A 212 4.10 -9.26 -13.55
CA PRO A 212 3.02 -10.19 -13.79
C PRO A 212 2.48 -10.71 -12.45
N THR A 213 1.16 -10.86 -12.36
CA THR A 213 0.46 -11.30 -11.13
C THR A 213 0.12 -12.79 -11.13
N SER A 214 0.26 -13.45 -12.29
CA SER A 214 0.01 -14.86 -12.50
C SER A 214 1.08 -15.53 -13.37
N HIS A 215 1.17 -16.85 -13.31
CA HIS A 215 2.08 -17.63 -14.17
C HIS A 215 1.75 -17.42 -15.65
N GLN A 216 0.47 -17.39 -16.02
CA GLN A 216 0.02 -17.15 -17.38
C GLN A 216 0.45 -15.77 -17.90
N GLU A 217 0.33 -14.72 -17.08
CA GLU A 217 0.78 -13.38 -17.44
C GLU A 217 2.30 -13.35 -17.64
N LYS A 218 3.04 -14.05 -16.80
CA LYS A 218 4.49 -14.18 -16.93
C LYS A 218 4.90 -14.84 -18.25
N GLU A 219 4.27 -15.95 -18.61
CA GLU A 219 4.56 -16.66 -19.88
C GLU A 219 4.25 -15.81 -21.10
N ARG A 220 3.19 -14.97 -21.00
CA ARG A 220 2.73 -14.13 -22.10
C ARG A 220 3.18 -12.67 -21.98
N PHE A 221 4.13 -12.37 -21.13
CA PHE A 221 4.53 -11.00 -20.82
C PHE A 221 4.90 -10.19 -22.09
N ARG A 222 5.69 -10.77 -22.99
CA ARG A 222 6.10 -10.12 -24.24
C ARG A 222 4.99 -10.02 -25.30
N GLU A 223 3.94 -10.81 -25.18
CA GLU A 223 2.73 -10.63 -25.99
C GLU A 223 1.95 -9.38 -25.52
N TYR A 224 1.86 -9.16 -24.21
CA TYR A 224 1.21 -8.00 -23.62
C TYR A 224 2.04 -6.73 -23.75
N TYR A 225 3.35 -6.84 -23.58
CA TYR A 225 4.30 -5.72 -23.56
C TYR A 225 5.47 -5.98 -24.53
N PRO A 226 5.27 -5.77 -25.84
CA PRO A 226 6.28 -6.12 -26.88
C PRO A 226 7.49 -5.18 -26.85
N SER A 227 7.34 -3.93 -26.34
CA SER A 227 8.45 -2.97 -26.30
C SER A 227 9.58 -3.42 -25.39
N ALA A 228 10.82 -3.23 -25.84
CA ALA A 228 12.03 -3.44 -25.06
C ALA A 228 12.20 -2.41 -23.92
N SER A 229 11.52 -1.26 -24.01
CA SER A 229 11.52 -0.21 -23.00
C SER A 229 10.75 -0.60 -21.73
N ILE A 230 9.98 -1.71 -21.78
CA ILE A 230 9.25 -2.24 -20.63
C ILE A 230 9.97 -3.48 -20.10
N GLN A 231 10.38 -3.43 -18.84
CA GLN A 231 11.02 -4.54 -18.14
C GLN A 231 10.01 -5.41 -17.40
N GLU A 232 10.18 -6.73 -17.49
CA GLU A 232 9.45 -7.66 -16.64
C GLU A 232 10.06 -7.64 -15.23
N LEU A 233 9.25 -7.34 -14.23
CA LEU A 233 9.67 -7.40 -12.83
C LEU A 233 9.52 -8.83 -12.32
N THR A 234 10.55 -9.65 -12.52
CA THR A 234 10.57 -11.07 -12.15
C THR A 234 10.85 -11.34 -10.69
N CYS A 235 11.63 -10.47 -10.03
CA CYS A 235 11.89 -10.48 -8.59
C CYS A 235 11.24 -9.23 -8.01
N GLY A 236 10.38 -9.41 -7.01
CA GLY A 236 9.70 -8.28 -6.37
C GLY A 236 10.74 -7.29 -5.80
N LYS A 237 10.80 -6.09 -6.36
CA LYS A 237 11.50 -4.98 -5.70
C LYS A 237 10.71 -4.60 -4.44
N THR A 238 11.42 -4.36 -3.35
CA THR A 238 10.82 -3.79 -2.14
C THR A 238 10.32 -2.37 -2.40
N PHE A 239 9.43 -1.88 -1.56
CA PHE A 239 8.95 -0.50 -1.67
C PHE A 239 10.11 0.51 -1.54
N LEU A 240 11.07 0.24 -0.67
CA LEU A 240 12.27 1.08 -0.51
C LEU A 240 13.13 1.12 -1.78
N GLU A 241 13.33 -0.03 -2.44
CA GLU A 241 14.05 -0.09 -3.72
C GLU A 241 13.30 0.66 -4.83
N ASN A 242 11.97 0.64 -4.84
CA ASN A 242 11.18 1.44 -5.75
C ASN A 242 11.33 2.94 -5.48
N LEU A 243 11.36 3.36 -4.19
CA LEU A 243 11.62 4.76 -3.81
C LEU A 243 13.04 5.20 -4.20
N ALA A 244 14.03 4.33 -4.12
CA ALA A 244 15.39 4.62 -4.58
C ALA A 244 15.48 4.72 -6.12
N ALA A 245 14.80 3.83 -6.84
CA ALA A 245 14.79 3.82 -8.30
C ALA A 245 14.15 5.09 -8.88
N LEU A 246 13.01 5.52 -8.35
CA LEU A 246 12.32 6.71 -8.83
C LEU A 246 13.16 7.99 -8.73
N GLN A 247 14.20 8.02 -7.83
CA GLN A 247 15.09 9.18 -7.74
C GLN A 247 15.86 9.42 -9.06
N ASN A 248 16.09 8.36 -9.84
CA ASN A 248 16.83 8.42 -11.10
C ASN A 248 15.99 8.96 -12.27
N SER A 249 14.75 9.38 -12.04
CA SER A 249 13.87 9.89 -13.08
C SER A 249 13.41 11.32 -12.81
N ARG A 250 13.04 12.04 -13.88
CA ARG A 250 12.53 13.42 -13.82
C ARG A 250 11.02 13.44 -13.55
N VAL A 251 10.29 12.53 -14.19
CA VAL A 251 8.83 12.46 -14.19
C VAL A 251 8.38 11.09 -13.71
N LEU A 252 7.39 11.06 -12.83
CA LEU A 252 6.75 9.83 -12.37
C LEU A 252 5.43 9.64 -13.11
N LEU A 253 5.07 8.40 -13.42
CA LEU A 253 3.78 8.07 -14.00
C LEU A 253 2.87 7.34 -13.01
N ASP A 254 1.59 7.68 -13.08
CA ASP A 254 0.51 7.10 -12.27
C ASP A 254 -0.69 6.80 -13.17
N PHE A 255 -0.79 5.57 -13.64
CA PHE A 255 -1.95 5.11 -14.39
C PHE A 255 -3.03 4.66 -13.41
N LEU A 256 -4.14 5.36 -13.38
CA LEU A 256 -5.28 5.06 -12.51
C LEU A 256 -5.71 3.60 -12.64
N ASN A 257 -5.84 2.95 -11.50
CA ASN A 257 -6.53 1.67 -11.45
C ASN A 257 -8.04 1.95 -11.28
N PRO A 258 -8.90 1.58 -12.23
CA PRO A 258 -10.33 1.92 -12.18
C PRO A 258 -11.10 1.25 -11.04
N ILE A 259 -10.44 0.36 -10.28
CA ILE A 259 -11.06 -0.36 -9.15
C ILE A 259 -11.34 0.57 -7.97
N HIS A 260 -10.67 1.71 -7.88
CA HIS A 260 -10.83 2.71 -6.81
C HIS A 260 -10.59 4.12 -7.35
N ASN A 261 -11.12 5.13 -6.65
CA ASN A 261 -11.00 6.54 -7.00
C ASN A 261 -10.00 7.32 -6.11
N GLY A 262 -9.44 6.67 -5.11
CA GLY A 262 -8.42 7.28 -4.24
C GLY A 262 -7.07 7.44 -4.95
N LEU A 263 -6.24 8.34 -4.43
CA LEU A 263 -4.89 8.55 -4.95
C LEU A 263 -3.94 7.44 -4.48
N SER A 264 -3.13 6.93 -5.39
CA SER A 264 -2.01 6.02 -5.08
C SER A 264 -0.94 6.70 -4.21
N PHE A 265 0.15 6.00 -3.89
CA PHE A 265 1.32 6.63 -3.24
C PHE A 265 2.06 7.60 -4.16
N ARG A 266 1.97 7.41 -5.47
CA ARG A 266 2.76 8.12 -6.48
C ARG A 266 2.65 9.65 -6.42
N PRO A 267 1.47 10.29 -6.25
CA PRO A 267 1.37 11.74 -6.08
C PRO A 267 2.16 12.28 -4.88
N PHE A 268 2.13 11.56 -3.77
CA PHE A 268 2.82 11.97 -2.53
C PHE A 268 4.34 11.79 -2.65
N GLU A 269 4.80 10.74 -3.33
CA GLU A 269 6.21 10.53 -3.68
C GLU A 269 6.70 11.62 -4.63
N ALA A 270 5.93 11.95 -5.68
CA ALA A 270 6.25 13.03 -6.61
C ALA A 270 6.41 14.37 -5.86
N MET A 271 5.52 14.66 -4.94
CA MET A 271 5.53 15.88 -4.13
C MET A 271 6.79 16.00 -3.27
N ILE A 272 7.07 14.98 -2.43
CA ILE A 272 8.21 15.07 -1.49
C ILE A 272 9.57 15.06 -2.21
N TYR A 273 9.68 14.29 -3.31
CA TYR A 273 10.93 14.21 -4.07
C TYR A 273 11.04 15.27 -5.18
N ARG A 274 10.08 16.21 -5.25
CA ARG A 274 10.02 17.30 -6.24
C ARG A 274 10.14 16.80 -7.67
N LYS A 275 9.46 15.67 -7.94
CA LYS A 275 9.36 15.10 -9.29
C LYS A 275 8.06 15.57 -9.93
N LYS A 276 8.05 15.76 -11.23
CA LYS A 276 6.82 15.99 -11.96
C LYS A 276 6.01 14.70 -12.03
N LEU A 277 4.69 14.82 -12.17
CA LEU A 277 3.78 13.68 -12.22
C LEU A 277 2.90 13.75 -13.46
N ILE A 278 2.88 12.68 -14.24
CA ILE A 278 1.83 12.44 -15.24
C ILE A 278 0.86 11.43 -14.63
N THR A 279 -0.41 11.78 -14.54
CA THR A 279 -1.43 10.87 -14.00
C THR A 279 -2.67 10.84 -14.87
N THR A 280 -3.31 9.69 -14.93
CA THR A 280 -4.62 9.55 -15.60
C THR A 280 -5.80 9.71 -14.62
N ASN A 281 -5.54 10.11 -13.36
CA ASN A 281 -6.58 10.37 -12.37
C ASN A 281 -6.98 11.85 -12.33
N PRO A 282 -8.11 12.26 -12.92
CA PRO A 282 -8.51 13.66 -12.97
C PRO A 282 -8.93 14.23 -11.60
N LYS A 283 -9.26 13.37 -10.63
CA LYS A 283 -9.64 13.80 -9.27
C LYS A 283 -8.49 14.49 -8.54
N ILE A 284 -7.24 14.29 -8.96
CA ILE A 284 -6.06 14.95 -8.38
C ILE A 284 -6.16 16.48 -8.44
N LYS A 285 -6.88 17.04 -9.44
CA LYS A 285 -7.09 18.48 -9.58
C LYS A 285 -7.83 19.12 -8.40
N GLN A 286 -8.50 18.33 -7.58
CA GLN A 286 -9.29 18.79 -6.43
C GLN A 286 -8.49 18.85 -5.13
N TYR A 287 -7.22 18.42 -5.15
CA TYR A 287 -6.35 18.44 -3.98
C TYR A 287 -5.55 19.75 -3.90
N ASP A 288 -5.28 20.20 -2.68
CA ASP A 288 -4.61 21.49 -2.40
C ASP A 288 -3.14 21.54 -2.89
N PHE A 289 -2.51 20.38 -3.09
CA PHE A 289 -1.17 20.29 -3.67
C PHE A 289 -1.14 20.29 -5.21
N TYR A 290 -2.31 20.24 -5.89
CA TYR A 290 -2.33 20.27 -7.34
C TYR A 290 -1.76 21.59 -7.89
N ARG A 291 -0.79 21.46 -8.79
CA ARG A 291 -0.26 22.56 -9.62
C ARG A 291 -0.10 22.03 -11.04
N PRO A 292 -0.68 22.69 -12.06
CA PRO A 292 -0.58 22.22 -13.45
C PRO A 292 0.86 22.18 -13.96
N GLU A 293 1.77 22.98 -13.39
CA GLU A 293 3.20 22.97 -13.70
C GLU A 293 3.87 21.69 -13.23
N ASN A 294 3.39 21.08 -12.14
CA ASN A 294 3.96 19.87 -11.53
C ASN A 294 3.24 18.60 -11.92
N ILE A 295 1.94 18.70 -12.24
CA ILE A 295 1.06 17.55 -12.45
C ILE A 295 0.32 17.69 -13.77
N PHE A 296 0.68 16.84 -14.73
CA PHE A 296 -0.02 16.72 -16.01
C PHE A 296 -1.11 15.66 -15.90
N VAL A 297 -2.36 16.08 -16.03
CA VAL A 297 -3.50 15.15 -16.06
C VAL A 297 -3.74 14.74 -17.51
N TRP A 298 -3.33 13.50 -17.80
CA TRP A 298 -3.39 12.91 -19.13
C TRP A 298 -4.69 12.11 -19.30
N ASP A 299 -5.30 12.21 -20.47
CA ASP A 299 -6.54 11.50 -20.80
C ASP A 299 -6.32 10.03 -21.25
N GLY A 300 -5.05 9.61 -21.36
CA GLY A 300 -4.68 8.28 -21.87
C GLY A 300 -4.50 8.21 -23.38
N VAL A 301 -4.78 9.29 -24.12
CA VAL A 301 -4.81 9.31 -25.59
C VAL A 301 -3.94 10.43 -26.18
N GLN A 302 -4.18 11.68 -25.82
CA GLN A 302 -3.54 12.86 -26.44
C GLN A 302 -2.29 13.29 -25.69
N PHE A 303 -1.28 13.77 -26.43
CA PHE A 303 0.02 14.19 -25.88
C PHE A 303 0.32 15.68 -26.10
N ASP A 304 -0.70 16.47 -26.42
CA ASP A 304 -0.55 17.88 -26.73
C ASP A 304 0.11 18.65 -25.59
N GLY A 305 1.22 19.32 -25.88
CA GLY A 305 1.98 20.11 -24.91
C GLY A 305 2.78 19.32 -23.86
N LEU A 306 2.74 17.96 -23.88
CA LEU A 306 3.38 17.14 -22.87
C LEU A 306 4.91 17.33 -22.84
N LEU A 307 5.58 17.32 -24.00
CA LEU A 307 7.02 17.51 -24.07
C LEU A 307 7.45 18.88 -23.55
N GLU A 308 6.74 19.93 -23.95
CA GLU A 308 7.00 21.30 -23.45
C GLU A 308 6.81 21.36 -21.94
N TRP A 309 5.71 20.78 -21.43
CA TRP A 309 5.44 20.71 -20.00
C TRP A 309 6.54 19.95 -19.26
N MET A 310 7.08 18.85 -19.79
CA MET A 310 8.16 18.08 -19.16
C MET A 310 9.44 18.93 -18.94
N HIS A 311 9.70 19.90 -19.80
CA HIS A 311 10.88 20.79 -19.70
C HIS A 311 10.69 21.98 -18.77
N GLN A 312 9.46 22.30 -18.36
CA GLN A 312 9.19 23.37 -17.39
C GLN A 312 9.77 23.03 -16.01
N PRO A 313 10.26 24.01 -15.24
CA PRO A 313 10.76 23.77 -13.91
C PRO A 313 9.64 23.35 -12.95
N TYR A 314 10.01 22.56 -11.94
CA TYR A 314 9.10 22.19 -10.85
C TYR A 314 8.80 23.43 -9.99
N GLN A 315 7.52 23.68 -9.71
CA GLN A 315 7.07 24.76 -8.82
C GLN A 315 7.01 24.27 -7.37
N LEU A 316 7.72 24.96 -6.48
CA LEU A 316 7.72 24.58 -5.06
C LEU A 316 6.32 24.75 -4.45
N LEU A 317 5.92 23.78 -3.68
CA LEU A 317 4.70 23.83 -2.89
C LEU A 317 4.98 24.48 -1.52
N PRO A 318 3.98 25.12 -0.89
CA PRO A 318 4.11 25.58 0.49
C PRO A 318 4.42 24.42 1.44
N ASP A 319 5.27 24.66 2.43
CA ASP A 319 5.75 23.60 3.35
C ASP A 319 4.61 22.99 4.17
N ASP A 320 3.61 23.78 4.54
CA ASP A 320 2.42 23.31 5.26
C ASP A 320 1.59 22.33 4.43
N VAL A 321 1.45 22.59 3.14
CA VAL A 321 0.80 21.66 2.20
C VAL A 321 1.59 20.36 2.08
N VAL A 322 2.91 20.44 1.95
CA VAL A 322 3.75 19.23 1.89
C VAL A 322 3.67 18.44 3.19
N GLN A 323 3.82 19.10 4.34
CA GLN A 323 3.79 18.46 5.66
C GLN A 323 2.46 17.77 5.97
N LYS A 324 1.34 18.30 5.47
CA LYS A 324 0.00 17.71 5.61
C LYS A 324 -0.05 16.24 5.19
N TYR A 325 0.70 15.87 4.16
CA TYR A 325 0.73 14.52 3.60
C TYR A 325 1.94 13.69 4.04
N SER A 326 2.69 14.13 5.04
CA SER A 326 3.75 13.35 5.65
C SER A 326 3.18 12.17 6.44
N PHE A 327 3.95 11.07 6.55
CA PHE A 327 3.59 9.96 7.44
C PHE A 327 3.37 10.44 8.88
N GLY A 328 4.19 11.38 9.35
CA GLY A 328 4.08 11.90 10.71
C GLY A 328 2.76 12.61 10.97
N ASN A 329 2.31 13.48 10.05
CA ASN A 329 1.00 14.11 10.15
C ASN A 329 -0.13 13.09 9.98
N TRP A 330 -0.04 12.21 8.98
CA TRP A 330 -1.01 11.16 8.73
C TRP A 330 -1.22 10.28 9.96
N MET A 331 -0.15 9.80 10.57
CA MET A 331 -0.18 8.97 11.77
C MET A 331 -0.83 9.70 12.95
N ARG A 332 -0.43 10.95 13.22
CA ARG A 332 -1.02 11.77 14.29
C ARG A 332 -2.51 12.01 14.07
N TYR A 333 -2.90 12.35 12.85
CA TYR A 333 -4.31 12.51 12.48
C TYR A 333 -5.11 11.21 12.68
N MET A 334 -4.56 10.08 12.27
CA MET A 334 -5.19 8.78 12.45
C MET A 334 -5.38 8.41 13.92
N LEU A 335 -4.34 8.65 14.75
CA LEU A 335 -4.33 8.35 16.18
C LEU A 335 -4.95 9.44 17.07
N ASP A 336 -5.40 10.55 16.48
CA ASP A 336 -5.93 11.73 17.21
C ASP A 336 -4.92 12.33 18.20
N MET A 337 -3.69 12.50 17.73
CA MET A 337 -2.56 13.01 18.51
C MET A 337 -2.16 14.40 18.03
N GLU A 338 -2.40 15.42 18.87
CA GLU A 338 -2.02 16.80 18.56
C GLU A 338 -0.48 17.02 18.64
N PRO A 339 0.09 17.97 17.86
CA PRO A 339 -0.58 18.71 16.79
C PRO A 339 -0.66 17.88 15.49
N HIS A 340 -1.77 18.02 14.76
CA HIS A 340 -1.90 17.45 13.42
C HIS A 340 -2.75 18.35 12.52
N GLN A 341 -2.51 18.27 11.21
CA GLN A 341 -3.39 18.85 10.20
C GLN A 341 -4.43 17.81 9.78
N LYS A 342 -5.69 18.22 9.71
CA LYS A 342 -6.79 17.36 9.26
C LYS A 342 -6.62 17.02 7.77
N ILE A 343 -6.69 15.74 7.43
CA ILE A 343 -6.71 15.27 6.06
C ILE A 343 -8.15 15.15 5.59
N THR A 344 -8.45 15.71 4.44
CA THR A 344 -9.78 15.68 3.82
C THR A 344 -9.71 15.08 2.43
N LEU A 345 -10.77 14.41 2.03
CA LEU A 345 -10.96 13.99 0.64
C LEU A 345 -11.75 15.09 -0.10
N PRO A 346 -11.58 15.19 -1.43
CA PRO A 346 -12.39 16.09 -2.24
C PRO A 346 -13.88 15.84 -2.05
N LYS A 347 -14.65 16.91 -2.08
CA LYS A 347 -16.12 16.79 -2.17
C LYS A 347 -16.51 16.43 -3.59
N PRO A 348 -17.68 15.81 -3.79
CA PRO A 348 -18.18 15.46 -5.12
C PRO A 348 -18.40 16.67 -6.00
#